data_8a493cfe4e344a64e95c551033302b0b
#
_entry.id   8a493cfe4e344a64e95c551033302b0b
#
_cell.length_a   1.000
_cell.length_b   1.000
_cell.length_c   1.000
_cell.angle_alpha   90.00
_cell.angle_beta   90.00
_cell.angle_gamma   90.00
#
_symmetry.space_group_name_H-M   'P 1'
#
loop_
_entity.id
_entity.type
_entity.pdbx_description
1 polymer ?
#
loop_
_entity_poly.entity_id
_entity_poly.type
_entity_poly.pdbx_seq_one_letter_code
_entity_poly.pdbx_strand_id
1 'polypeptide(L)'
;EKKFLLDPEILLYGGPQYPNQNENFGIFLDSMPDTWGRTLMKRRAAQWSREKGEKPPTLYDIDFLLGVYDESRMGALRFKTNTEGDFLDNNKSVSTPPWSSIRELQNAAHNFENDIDNNETKKWLAILMAPGSSLGGARPKANILDIDNTIWIAKFPSKADNYDKGAWEYLTYKLAFNAGIDMAPCRIEKIMGTRVGRRGKIGDM
;
A
#
# COMPACT_ATOMS: atom_id res chain seq x y z
N GLU A 1 -25.09 -9.89 27.31
CA GLU A 1 -24.41 -9.97 26.02
C GLU A 1 -23.36 -8.85 25.93
N LYS A 2 -22.11 -9.18 25.67
CA LYS A 2 -21.09 -8.17 25.37
C LYS A 2 -21.43 -7.55 24.00
N LYS A 3 -21.80 -6.28 23.98
CA LYS A 3 -22.01 -5.55 22.73
C LYS A 3 -20.66 -5.41 22.03
N PHE A 4 -20.57 -5.88 20.78
CA PHE A 4 -19.39 -5.68 19.94
C PHE A 4 -19.41 -4.25 19.40
N LEU A 5 -18.36 -3.49 19.69
CA LEU A 5 -18.12 -2.17 19.11
C LEU A 5 -17.12 -2.31 17.97
N LEU A 6 -17.41 -1.71 16.81
CA LEU A 6 -16.48 -1.66 15.69
C LEU A 6 -15.25 -0.80 16.00
N ASP A 7 -15.46 0.24 16.79
CA ASP A 7 -14.45 1.16 17.26
C ASP A 7 -14.82 1.60 18.69
N PRO A 8 -13.88 1.76 19.61
CA PRO A 8 -14.16 2.21 20.97
C PRO A 8 -14.88 3.55 21.06
N GLU A 9 -14.70 4.42 20.08
CA GLU A 9 -15.31 5.74 20.01
C GLU A 9 -16.63 5.77 19.22
N ILE A 10 -17.00 4.66 18.53
CA ILE A 10 -18.29 4.55 17.82
C ILE A 10 -19.31 3.86 18.72
N LEU A 11 -20.25 4.64 19.22
CA LEU A 11 -21.31 4.15 20.12
C LEU A 11 -22.51 3.61 19.35
N LEU A 12 -23.25 2.68 19.96
CA LEU A 12 -24.41 2.02 19.34
C LEU A 12 -25.71 2.85 19.48
N TYR A 13 -25.68 4.06 18.94
CA TYR A 13 -26.87 4.89 18.79
C TYR A 13 -26.95 5.53 17.41
N GLY A 14 -28.16 5.91 16.96
CA GLY A 14 -28.33 6.62 15.69
C GLY A 14 -28.05 8.11 15.87
N GLY A 15 -27.35 8.67 14.87
CA GLY A 15 -27.01 10.09 14.78
C GLY A 15 -25.55 10.36 14.48
N PRO A 16 -25.17 11.64 14.26
CA PRO A 16 -23.80 12.03 14.03
C PRO A 16 -22.92 11.71 15.25
N GLN A 17 -21.76 11.14 14.98
CA GLN A 17 -20.73 10.85 15.99
C GLN A 17 -19.39 11.43 15.52
N TYR A 18 -18.59 11.87 16.47
CA TYR A 18 -17.32 12.53 16.20
C TYR A 18 -16.23 11.89 17.05
N PRO A 19 -15.03 11.66 16.50
CA PRO A 19 -13.91 11.15 17.28
C PRO A 19 -13.43 12.20 18.30
N ASN A 20 -12.93 11.73 19.44
CA ASN A 20 -12.51 12.61 20.54
C ASN A 20 -11.02 12.95 20.48
N GLN A 21 -10.18 12.03 19.98
CA GLN A 21 -8.72 12.12 20.08
C GLN A 21 -8.01 12.27 18.73
N ASN A 22 -8.61 11.79 17.66
CA ASN A 22 -8.03 11.78 16.33
C ASN A 22 -8.93 12.55 15.34
N GLU A 23 -8.40 12.83 14.17
CA GLU A 23 -9.20 13.46 13.09
C GLU A 23 -10.26 12.49 12.53
N ASN A 24 -10.06 11.17 12.67
CA ASN A 24 -10.97 10.12 12.24
C ASN A 24 -11.02 8.97 13.26
N PHE A 25 -12.09 8.16 13.22
CA PHE A 25 -12.19 6.93 14.01
C PHE A 25 -11.07 5.93 13.61
N GLY A 26 -10.54 5.22 14.61
CA GLY A 26 -9.42 4.29 14.43
C GLY A 26 -9.67 3.23 13.37
N ILE A 27 -10.88 2.67 13.34
CA ILE A 27 -11.26 1.65 12.34
C ILE A 27 -11.22 2.16 10.89
N PHE A 28 -11.50 3.43 10.65
CA PHE A 28 -11.35 4.03 9.33
C PHE A 28 -9.88 4.31 9.02
N LEU A 29 -9.09 4.74 10.00
CA LEU A 29 -7.65 4.93 9.85
C LEU A 29 -6.95 3.62 9.50
N ASP A 30 -7.32 2.51 10.13
CA ASP A 30 -6.79 1.16 9.83
C ASP A 30 -7.13 0.70 8.40
N SER A 31 -8.22 1.20 7.83
CA SER A 31 -8.70 0.86 6.49
C SER A 31 -8.23 1.82 5.41
N MET A 32 -7.56 2.92 5.79
CA MET A 32 -6.96 3.90 4.88
C MET A 32 -5.50 3.56 4.57
N PRO A 33 -5.00 3.99 3.41
CA PRO A 33 -3.57 3.95 3.15
C PRO A 33 -2.81 4.96 4.01
N ASP A 34 -1.57 4.61 4.34
CA ASP A 34 -0.59 5.50 4.95
C ASP A 34 0.23 6.23 3.86
N THR A 35 1.37 6.78 4.22
CA THR A 35 2.19 7.68 3.40
C THR A 35 2.47 7.16 1.99
N TRP A 36 2.86 5.88 1.84
CA TRP A 36 3.14 5.29 0.53
C TRP A 36 1.90 5.25 -0.37
N GLY A 37 0.82 4.65 0.10
CA GLY A 37 -0.43 4.55 -0.66
C GLY A 37 -1.04 5.92 -0.96
N ARG A 38 -1.04 6.85 0.01
CA ARG A 38 -1.50 8.24 -0.19
C ARG A 38 -0.67 8.95 -1.26
N THR A 39 0.65 8.72 -1.30
CA THR A 39 1.53 9.31 -2.33
C THR A 39 1.17 8.78 -3.72
N LEU A 40 0.95 7.48 -3.87
CA LEU A 40 0.51 6.88 -5.13
C LEU A 40 -0.82 7.48 -5.60
N MET A 41 -1.81 7.60 -4.70
CA MET A 41 -3.14 8.15 -5.02
C MET A 41 -3.08 9.63 -5.43
N LYS A 42 -2.31 10.45 -4.71
CA LYS A 42 -2.09 11.86 -5.06
C LYS A 42 -1.45 12.01 -6.44
N ARG A 43 -0.44 11.20 -6.75
CA ARG A 43 0.22 11.22 -8.08
C ARG A 43 -0.73 10.79 -9.19
N ARG A 44 -1.55 9.76 -8.96
CA ARG A 44 -2.59 9.34 -9.92
C ARG A 44 -3.57 10.48 -10.19
N ALA A 45 -4.08 11.12 -9.15
CA ALA A 45 -5.02 12.24 -9.29
C ALA A 45 -4.41 13.41 -10.06
N ALA A 46 -3.16 13.78 -9.72
CA ALA A 46 -2.43 14.83 -10.43
C ALA A 46 -2.20 14.51 -11.90
N GLN A 47 -1.92 13.25 -12.23
CA GLN A 47 -1.75 12.81 -13.61
C GLN A 47 -3.05 12.89 -14.41
N TRP A 48 -4.16 12.40 -13.86
CA TRP A 48 -5.47 12.50 -14.52
C TRP A 48 -5.89 13.93 -14.79
N SER A 49 -5.62 14.84 -13.84
CA SER A 49 -5.92 16.26 -14.03
C SER A 49 -5.08 16.87 -15.13
N ARG A 50 -3.80 16.55 -15.21
CA ARG A 50 -2.93 17.00 -16.33
C ARG A 50 -3.46 16.53 -17.70
N GLU A 51 -3.91 15.28 -17.80
CA GLU A 51 -4.48 14.72 -19.04
C GLU A 51 -5.76 15.47 -19.48
N LYS A 52 -6.51 16.00 -18.52
CA LYS A 52 -7.73 16.78 -18.77
C LYS A 52 -7.49 18.28 -18.87
N GLY A 53 -6.26 18.76 -18.64
CA GLY A 53 -5.96 20.18 -18.57
C GLY A 53 -6.55 20.87 -17.33
N GLU A 54 -6.81 20.11 -16.25
CA GLU A 54 -7.39 20.60 -15.01
C GLU A 54 -6.34 20.74 -13.90
N LYS A 55 -6.67 21.51 -12.85
CA LYS A 55 -5.84 21.54 -11.64
C LYS A 55 -6.00 20.24 -10.84
N PRO A 56 -4.91 19.72 -10.24
CA PRO A 56 -5.02 18.56 -9.36
C PRO A 56 -6.01 18.79 -8.22
N PRO A 57 -6.93 17.84 -7.94
CA PRO A 57 -7.85 17.95 -6.82
C PRO A 57 -7.11 17.83 -5.49
N THR A 58 -7.64 18.47 -4.46
CA THR A 58 -7.26 18.15 -3.09
C THR A 58 -7.93 16.85 -2.70
N LEU A 59 -7.15 15.84 -2.31
CA LEU A 59 -7.69 14.59 -1.79
C LEU A 59 -7.85 14.68 -0.28
N TYR A 60 -9.03 14.32 0.19
CA TYR A 60 -9.41 14.23 1.59
C TYR A 60 -9.35 12.77 2.08
N ASP A 61 -9.49 12.56 3.37
CA ASP A 61 -9.45 11.21 3.96
C ASP A 61 -10.49 10.26 3.36
N ILE A 62 -11.67 10.76 3.02
CA ILE A 62 -12.71 9.95 2.36
C ILE A 62 -12.25 9.42 1.00
N ASP A 63 -11.48 10.22 0.23
CA ASP A 63 -10.95 9.79 -1.07
C ASP A 63 -9.90 8.70 -0.89
N PHE A 64 -9.05 8.81 0.16
CA PHE A 64 -8.09 7.77 0.51
C PHE A 64 -8.78 6.52 1.02
N LEU A 65 -9.82 6.66 1.85
CA LEU A 65 -10.57 5.53 2.38
C LEU A 65 -11.27 4.74 1.27
N LEU A 66 -11.94 5.40 0.35
CA LEU A 66 -12.75 4.74 -0.68
C LEU A 66 -11.96 4.33 -1.92
N GLY A 67 -10.83 4.99 -2.21
CA GLY A 67 -10.02 4.73 -3.41
C GLY A 67 -9.00 3.60 -3.27
N VAL A 68 -9.07 2.79 -2.23
CA VAL A 68 -8.25 1.58 -2.06
C VAL A 68 -8.88 0.40 -2.79
N TYR A 69 -8.08 -0.35 -3.53
CA TYR A 69 -8.53 -1.59 -4.18
C TYR A 69 -9.09 -2.57 -3.13
N ASP A 70 -10.34 -3.00 -3.33
CA ASP A 70 -11.11 -3.71 -2.31
C ASP A 70 -10.48 -5.03 -1.84
N GLU A 71 -9.98 -5.86 -2.78
CA GLU A 71 -9.41 -7.18 -2.44
C GLU A 71 -8.08 -7.10 -1.67
N SER A 72 -7.35 -5.98 -1.79
CA SER A 72 -6.10 -5.76 -1.06
C SER A 72 -6.22 -4.80 0.11
N ARG A 73 -7.44 -4.35 0.43
CA ARG A 73 -7.70 -3.45 1.55
C ARG A 73 -7.26 -4.06 2.87
N MET A 74 -6.48 -3.29 3.62
CA MET A 74 -6.14 -3.63 5.00
C MET A 74 -7.31 -3.33 5.94
N GLY A 75 -7.29 -3.94 7.14
CA GLY A 75 -8.35 -3.77 8.13
C GLY A 75 -9.57 -4.66 7.86
N ALA A 76 -10.65 -4.40 8.59
CA ALA A 76 -11.85 -5.24 8.60
C ALA A 76 -13.04 -4.66 7.80
N LEU A 77 -12.89 -3.48 7.21
CA LEU A 77 -13.98 -2.79 6.54
C LEU A 77 -13.90 -2.94 5.02
N ARG A 78 -15.06 -3.16 4.41
CA ARG A 78 -15.28 -3.08 2.97
C ARG A 78 -16.45 -2.14 2.70
N PHE A 79 -16.41 -1.38 1.63
CA PHE A 79 -17.37 -0.31 1.36
C PHE A 79 -18.18 -0.58 0.08
N LYS A 80 -19.46 -0.28 0.11
CA LYS A 80 -20.36 -0.30 -1.04
C LYS A 80 -21.41 0.81 -0.93
N THR A 81 -21.95 1.24 -2.03
CA THR A 81 -22.96 2.32 -2.08
C THR A 81 -24.38 1.82 -1.85
N ASN A 82 -24.63 0.54 -2.09
CA ASN A 82 -25.90 -0.11 -1.82
C ASN A 82 -25.70 -1.57 -1.42
N THR A 83 -26.66 -2.17 -0.74
CA THR A 83 -26.56 -3.52 -0.20
C THR A 83 -26.41 -4.60 -1.25
N GLU A 84 -26.99 -4.41 -2.41
CA GLU A 84 -26.99 -5.40 -3.52
C GLU A 84 -25.87 -5.14 -4.53
N GLY A 85 -25.15 -4.01 -4.41
CA GLY A 85 -24.09 -3.64 -5.34
C GLY A 85 -22.74 -4.27 -5.00
N ASP A 86 -21.80 -4.11 -5.94
CA ASP A 86 -20.41 -4.49 -5.75
C ASP A 86 -19.72 -3.60 -4.71
N PHE A 87 -18.63 -4.11 -4.12
CA PHE A 87 -17.76 -3.28 -3.30
C PHE A 87 -17.02 -2.24 -4.15
N LEU A 88 -16.75 -1.09 -3.55
CA LEU A 88 -16.05 0.01 -4.22
C LEU A 88 -14.62 -0.38 -4.57
N ASP A 89 -14.17 0.10 -5.72
CA ASP A 89 -12.84 -0.14 -6.29
C ASP A 89 -12.50 -1.64 -6.45
N ASN A 90 -13.43 -2.40 -7.04
CA ASN A 90 -13.31 -3.85 -7.27
C ASN A 90 -12.83 -4.20 -8.70
N ASN A 91 -12.16 -3.30 -9.40
CA ASN A 91 -11.74 -3.50 -10.78
C ASN A 91 -10.75 -4.66 -10.93
N LYS A 92 -11.23 -5.82 -11.34
CA LYS A 92 -10.43 -7.06 -11.52
C LYS A 92 -9.32 -6.95 -12.55
N SER A 93 -9.35 -5.95 -13.44
CA SER A 93 -8.24 -5.70 -14.38
C SER A 93 -6.97 -5.17 -13.68
N VAL A 94 -7.08 -4.80 -12.41
CA VAL A 94 -6.03 -4.24 -11.58
C VAL A 94 -5.77 -5.14 -10.36
N SER A 95 -5.93 -6.46 -10.53
CA SER A 95 -5.74 -7.44 -9.46
C SER A 95 -4.31 -7.46 -8.91
N THR A 96 -4.17 -8.01 -7.70
CA THR A 96 -2.86 -8.23 -7.08
C THR A 96 -1.96 -9.04 -8.02
N PRO A 97 -0.77 -8.53 -8.41
CA PRO A 97 0.07 -9.17 -9.39
C PRO A 97 0.73 -10.44 -8.82
N PRO A 98 1.06 -11.41 -9.69
CA PRO A 98 1.76 -12.61 -9.28
C PRO A 98 3.22 -12.32 -8.92
N TRP A 99 3.86 -13.24 -8.21
CA TRP A 99 5.28 -13.18 -7.83
C TRP A 99 6.22 -12.89 -9.02
N SER A 100 5.91 -13.40 -10.20
CA SER A 100 6.71 -13.18 -11.41
C SER A 100 6.84 -11.69 -11.79
N SER A 101 5.93 -10.84 -11.33
CA SER A 101 5.94 -9.39 -11.57
C SER A 101 6.80 -8.60 -10.56
N ILE A 102 7.44 -9.24 -9.59
CA ILE A 102 8.15 -8.55 -8.49
C ILE A 102 9.25 -7.61 -9.00
N ARG A 103 9.97 -8.01 -10.07
CA ARG A 103 11.00 -7.17 -10.69
C ARG A 103 10.42 -5.92 -11.35
N GLU A 104 9.27 -6.06 -12.01
CA GLU A 104 8.58 -4.93 -12.64
C GLU A 104 8.07 -3.96 -11.58
N LEU A 105 7.50 -4.47 -10.48
CA LEU A 105 7.07 -3.67 -9.33
C LEU A 105 8.24 -2.93 -8.68
N GLN A 106 9.38 -3.58 -8.48
CA GLN A 106 10.58 -2.93 -7.93
C GLN A 106 11.07 -1.80 -8.83
N ASN A 107 11.15 -2.03 -10.14
CA ASN A 107 11.55 -1.01 -11.11
C ASN A 107 10.56 0.16 -11.13
N ALA A 108 9.26 -0.14 -11.11
CA ALA A 108 8.22 0.89 -11.05
C ALA A 108 8.33 1.73 -9.76
N ALA A 109 8.54 1.09 -8.61
CA ALA A 109 8.72 1.76 -7.33
C ALA A 109 9.97 2.65 -7.31
N HIS A 110 11.08 2.15 -7.84
CA HIS A 110 12.33 2.90 -7.95
C HIS A 110 12.19 4.14 -8.85
N ASN A 111 11.61 3.97 -10.04
CA ASN A 111 11.40 5.06 -10.98
C ASN A 111 10.41 6.09 -10.43
N PHE A 112 9.38 5.63 -9.74
CA PHE A 112 8.41 6.48 -9.06
C PHE A 112 9.07 7.36 -7.98
N GLU A 113 9.94 6.79 -7.13
CA GLU A 113 10.63 7.57 -6.09
C GLU A 113 11.63 8.58 -6.68
N ASN A 114 12.23 8.29 -7.82
CA ASN A 114 13.19 9.19 -8.46
C ASN A 114 12.53 10.33 -9.24
N ASP A 115 11.20 10.40 -9.23
CA ASP A 115 10.42 11.48 -9.84
C ASP A 115 10.80 11.73 -11.30
N ILE A 116 11.11 10.65 -12.02
CA ILE A 116 11.39 10.72 -13.44
C ILE A 116 10.06 11.01 -14.13
N ASP A 117 9.75 12.30 -14.27
CA ASP A 117 8.51 12.76 -14.94
C ASP A 117 8.68 12.59 -16.44
N ASN A 118 8.36 11.42 -16.94
CA ASN A 118 8.36 11.08 -18.35
C ASN A 118 7.03 10.40 -18.73
N ASN A 119 6.88 10.10 -20.01
CA ASN A 119 5.69 9.44 -20.55
C ASN A 119 5.41 8.04 -19.94
N GLU A 120 6.37 7.49 -19.19
CA GLU A 120 6.22 6.19 -18.53
C GLU A 120 5.66 6.28 -17.11
N THR A 121 5.59 7.49 -16.51
CA THR A 121 5.05 7.69 -15.14
C THR A 121 3.65 7.09 -14.99
N LYS A 122 2.82 7.22 -16.02
CA LYS A 122 1.48 6.62 -16.08
C LYS A 122 1.51 5.10 -15.96
N LYS A 123 2.42 4.46 -16.69
CA LYS A 123 2.59 3.00 -16.65
C LYS A 123 3.03 2.55 -15.26
N TRP A 124 4.01 3.21 -14.65
CA TRP A 124 4.48 2.86 -13.31
C TRP A 124 3.40 3.05 -12.23
N LEU A 125 2.66 4.16 -12.31
CA LEU A 125 1.53 4.38 -11.40
C LEU A 125 0.45 3.31 -11.56
N ALA A 126 0.11 2.93 -12.79
CA ALA A 126 -0.87 1.86 -13.03
C ALA A 126 -0.41 0.52 -12.42
N ILE A 127 0.87 0.18 -12.55
CA ILE A 127 1.44 -1.06 -11.99
C ILE A 127 1.41 -1.04 -10.46
N LEU A 128 1.68 0.11 -9.83
CA LEU A 128 1.80 0.21 -8.36
C LEU A 128 0.47 0.45 -7.64
N MET A 129 -0.53 1.00 -8.34
CA MET A 129 -1.75 1.50 -7.67
C MET A 129 -2.52 0.40 -6.94
N ALA A 130 -2.87 -0.69 -7.63
CA ALA A 130 -3.65 -1.74 -6.98
C ALA A 130 -2.86 -2.45 -5.86
N PRO A 131 -1.63 -2.94 -6.11
CA PRO A 131 -0.91 -3.68 -5.09
C PRO A 131 -0.33 -2.80 -3.97
N GLY A 132 -0.13 -1.49 -4.21
CA GLY A 132 0.55 -0.61 -3.27
C GLY A 132 -0.35 0.36 -2.50
N SER A 133 -1.55 0.65 -3.01
CA SER A 133 -2.38 1.72 -2.45
C SER A 133 -2.97 1.41 -1.07
N SER A 134 -3.14 0.14 -0.71
CA SER A 134 -3.73 -0.28 0.56
C SER A 134 -2.73 -0.38 1.72
N LEU A 135 -1.43 -0.37 1.43
CA LEU A 135 -0.40 -0.71 2.40
C LEU A 135 0.05 0.48 3.25
N GLY A 136 0.26 0.23 4.54
CA GLY A 136 0.75 1.21 5.51
C GLY A 136 2.24 1.55 5.35
N GLY A 137 2.70 2.62 6.05
CA GLY A 137 4.09 3.08 6.07
C GLY A 137 4.52 3.88 4.84
N ALA A 138 5.74 4.42 4.89
CA ALA A 138 6.25 5.38 3.91
C ALA A 138 7.13 4.76 2.80
N ARG A 139 7.62 3.53 3.00
CA ARG A 139 8.56 2.89 2.08
C ARG A 139 7.83 2.21 0.91
N PRO A 140 8.49 2.11 -0.26
CA PRO A 140 7.96 1.39 -1.41
C PRO A 140 7.62 -0.06 -1.08
N LYS A 141 6.40 -0.46 -1.37
CA LYS A 141 5.91 -1.82 -1.16
C LYS A 141 4.72 -2.14 -2.05
N ALA A 142 4.45 -3.43 -2.21
CA ALA A 142 3.30 -3.89 -2.97
C ALA A 142 2.79 -5.24 -2.44
N ASN A 143 1.48 -5.48 -2.56
CA ASN A 143 0.91 -6.81 -2.42
C ASN A 143 1.25 -7.64 -3.67
N ILE A 144 1.61 -8.89 -3.46
CA ILE A 144 1.89 -9.87 -4.53
C ILE A 144 1.26 -11.21 -4.17
N LEU A 145 0.90 -11.99 -5.18
CA LEU A 145 0.42 -13.36 -5.02
C LEU A 145 1.59 -14.34 -5.19
N ASP A 146 1.80 -15.20 -4.23
CA ASP A 146 2.71 -16.33 -4.36
C ASP A 146 2.08 -17.47 -5.20
N ILE A 147 2.82 -18.51 -5.47
CA ILE A 147 2.42 -19.67 -6.30
C ILE A 147 1.16 -20.36 -5.74
N ASP A 148 1.00 -20.36 -4.43
CA ASP A 148 -0.15 -20.93 -3.71
C ASP A 148 -1.33 -19.97 -3.54
N ASN A 149 -1.31 -18.81 -4.22
CA ASN A 149 -2.26 -17.69 -4.09
C ASN A 149 -2.32 -17.02 -2.71
N THR A 150 -1.34 -17.24 -1.85
CA THR A 150 -1.18 -16.42 -0.63
C THR A 150 -0.75 -15.01 -0.99
N ILE A 151 -1.30 -14.02 -0.28
CA ILE A 151 -0.89 -12.62 -0.44
C ILE A 151 0.32 -12.36 0.44
N TRP A 152 1.38 -11.86 -0.18
CA TRP A 152 2.59 -11.38 0.48
C TRP A 152 2.74 -9.89 0.31
N ILE A 153 3.43 -9.24 1.24
CA ILE A 153 3.85 -7.85 1.12
C ILE A 153 5.32 -7.82 0.71
N ALA A 154 5.58 -7.48 -0.53
CA ALA A 154 6.93 -7.20 -1.00
C ALA A 154 7.33 -5.77 -0.60
N LYS A 155 8.46 -5.63 0.08
CA LYS A 155 9.05 -4.33 0.45
C LYS A 155 10.27 -4.08 -0.41
N PHE A 156 10.31 -2.93 -1.09
CA PHE A 156 11.37 -2.58 -2.02
C PHE A 156 12.36 -1.60 -1.40
N PRO A 157 13.63 -1.61 -1.87
CA PRO A 157 14.59 -0.58 -1.53
C PRO A 157 14.06 0.81 -1.87
N SER A 158 14.35 1.78 -1.02
CA SER A 158 14.03 3.18 -1.25
C SER A 158 15.28 3.98 -1.62
N LYS A 159 15.11 5.03 -2.42
CA LYS A 159 16.21 5.97 -2.71
C LYS A 159 16.82 6.62 -1.47
N ALA A 160 16.08 6.67 -0.38
CA ALA A 160 16.52 7.21 0.89
C ALA A 160 17.36 6.23 1.72
N ASP A 161 17.51 4.98 1.27
CA ASP A 161 18.27 3.99 2.03
C ASP A 161 19.77 4.24 1.94
N ASN A 162 20.40 4.29 3.10
CA ASN A 162 21.85 4.41 3.26
C ASN A 162 22.52 3.09 3.67
N TYR A 163 21.71 2.04 3.92
CA TYR A 163 22.15 0.67 4.20
C TYR A 163 21.06 -0.31 3.73
N ASP A 164 21.37 -1.60 3.73
CA ASP A 164 20.44 -2.66 3.33
C ASP A 164 19.37 -2.86 4.40
N LYS A 165 18.23 -2.19 4.24
CA LYS A 165 17.06 -2.30 5.14
C LYS A 165 16.43 -3.68 5.09
N GLY A 166 16.39 -4.31 3.92
CA GLY A 166 15.82 -5.65 3.75
C GLY A 166 16.62 -6.69 4.54
N ALA A 167 17.95 -6.66 4.43
CA ALA A 167 18.82 -7.55 5.21
C ALA A 167 18.68 -7.34 6.71
N TRP A 168 18.59 -6.10 7.19
CA TRP A 168 18.38 -5.80 8.60
C TRP A 168 17.00 -6.25 9.10
N GLU A 169 15.96 -6.05 8.32
CA GLU A 169 14.60 -6.53 8.66
C GLU A 169 14.58 -8.05 8.75
N TYR A 170 15.20 -8.73 7.79
CA TYR A 170 15.30 -10.20 7.81
C TYR A 170 16.12 -10.72 8.98
N LEU A 171 17.24 -10.07 9.33
CA LEU A 171 18.03 -10.41 10.52
C LEU A 171 17.17 -10.28 11.79
N THR A 172 16.46 -9.17 11.92
CA THR A 172 15.56 -8.93 13.07
C THR A 172 14.46 -10.01 13.15
N TYR A 173 13.86 -10.37 12.01
CA TYR A 173 12.91 -11.48 11.93
C TYR A 173 13.52 -12.80 12.46
N LYS A 174 14.73 -13.14 11.99
CA LYS A 174 15.41 -14.38 12.43
C LYS A 174 15.69 -14.38 13.91
N LEU A 175 16.12 -13.26 14.48
CA LEU A 175 16.37 -13.12 15.92
C LEU A 175 15.07 -13.26 16.73
N ALA A 176 13.99 -12.61 16.31
CA ALA A 176 12.68 -12.70 16.96
C ALA A 176 12.13 -14.13 16.90
N PHE A 177 12.19 -14.77 15.73
CA PHE A 177 11.77 -16.16 15.54
C PHE A 177 12.57 -17.11 16.45
N ASN A 178 13.91 -16.97 16.51
CA ASN A 178 14.77 -17.79 17.36
C ASN A 178 14.52 -17.54 18.86
N ALA A 179 14.04 -16.35 19.23
CA ALA A 179 13.62 -16.03 20.60
C ALA A 179 12.22 -16.58 20.96
N GLY A 180 11.56 -17.31 20.06
CA GLY A 180 10.24 -17.90 20.27
C GLY A 180 9.07 -16.93 20.10
N ILE A 181 9.29 -15.77 19.48
CA ILE A 181 8.22 -14.84 19.14
C ILE A 181 7.48 -15.37 17.90
N ASP A 182 6.16 -15.42 17.97
CA ASP A 182 5.33 -15.80 16.83
C ASP A 182 5.37 -14.67 15.78
N MET A 183 5.97 -14.97 14.63
CA MET A 183 6.22 -14.01 13.56
C MET A 183 5.58 -14.49 12.26
N ALA A 184 5.00 -13.55 11.53
CA ALA A 184 4.57 -13.82 10.16
C ALA A 184 5.77 -14.32 9.32
N PRO A 185 5.57 -15.31 8.41
CA PRO A 185 6.64 -15.79 7.54
C PRO A 185 7.32 -14.65 6.78
N CYS A 186 8.64 -14.68 6.73
CA CYS A 186 9.45 -13.67 6.05
C CYS A 186 10.56 -14.34 5.26
N ARG A 187 10.82 -13.86 4.05
CA ARG A 187 11.94 -14.28 3.20
C ARG A 187 12.62 -13.07 2.57
N ILE A 188 13.87 -13.24 2.21
CA ILE A 188 14.63 -12.25 1.47
C ILE A 188 14.88 -12.78 0.07
N GLU A 189 14.67 -11.96 -0.95
CA GLU A 189 14.82 -12.32 -2.33
C GLU A 189 15.85 -11.42 -3.03
N LYS A 190 16.70 -12.04 -3.83
CA LYS A 190 17.69 -11.36 -4.62
C LYS A 190 17.17 -11.06 -6.01
N ILE A 191 16.75 -9.82 -6.24
CA ILE A 191 16.25 -9.38 -7.54
C ILE A 191 17.41 -8.81 -8.36
N MET A 192 17.91 -9.56 -9.35
CA MET A 192 19.04 -9.15 -10.17
C MET A 192 18.76 -7.88 -10.97
N GLY A 193 19.62 -6.88 -10.77
CA GLY A 193 20.00 -5.91 -11.76
C GLY A 193 19.18 -4.67 -11.94
N THR A 194 19.15 -3.75 -10.98
CA THR A 194 19.23 -2.34 -11.32
C THR A 194 20.40 -1.73 -10.53
N ARG A 195 21.49 -1.43 -11.21
CA ARG A 195 22.53 -0.57 -10.65
C ARG A 195 21.95 0.83 -10.56
N VAL A 196 21.48 1.20 -9.39
CA VAL A 196 21.25 2.60 -9.08
C VAL A 196 22.58 3.25 -8.77
N GLY A 197 22.82 4.40 -9.40
CA GLY A 197 24.10 5.06 -9.44
C GLY A 197 24.78 5.24 -8.08
N ARG A 198 26.06 5.10 -8.12
CA ARG A 198 27.18 5.54 -7.26
C ARG A 198 27.21 5.26 -5.78
N ARG A 199 26.18 4.87 -5.06
CA ARG A 199 26.28 4.47 -3.64
C ARG A 199 25.25 3.41 -3.28
N GLY A 200 25.73 2.19 -3.16
CA GLY A 200 25.01 1.10 -2.55
C GLY A 200 24.38 0.13 -3.54
N LYS A 201 24.57 -1.13 -3.27
CA LYS A 201 23.77 -2.20 -3.87
C LYS A 201 22.32 -1.98 -3.45
N ILE A 202 21.40 -2.16 -4.37
CA ILE A 202 19.98 -2.26 -4.02
C ILE A 202 19.86 -3.43 -3.05
N GLY A 203 19.28 -3.18 -1.88
CA GLY A 203 19.04 -4.21 -0.90
C GLY A 203 18.19 -5.32 -1.49
N ASP A 204 18.57 -6.53 -1.22
CA ASP A 204 17.79 -7.71 -1.57
C ASP A 204 16.63 -7.82 -0.56
N MET A 205 15.45 -8.21 -0.99
CA MET A 205 14.31 -8.54 -0.13
C MET A 205 14.12 -10.03 -0.07
#